data_9972cdd6309b21787cde131eb6c91da3
#
_entry.id   9972cdd6309b21787cde131eb6c91da3
#
_cell.length_a   1.000
_cell.length_b   1.000
_cell.length_c   1.000
_cell.angle_alpha   90.00
_cell.angle_beta   90.00
_cell.angle_gamma   90.00
#
_symmetry.space_group_name_H-M   'P 1'
#
loop_
_entity.id
_entity.type
_entity.pdbx_description
1 polymer ?
#
loop_
_entity_poly.entity_id
_entity_poly.type
_entity_poly.pdbx_seq_one_letter_code
_entity_poly.pdbx_strand_id
1 'polypeptide(L)'
;MDEVARCHGRRLVRGGLTALVVFAFLTANANAANWIVNVGGAQLAYSPATLTITAGDTVTFTNQGGFHNVVADDGAFRCAQNCSGSGGDPDSTLWSSTITLAFPGTVGYHCEVHGAAGQGMFGTITVEPAPPVVPPQQTAIDTVPNGSVALYVLLGTALIIGAGLSWRRRSRAGR
;
A
#
# COMPACT_ATOMS: atom_id res chain seq x y z
N MET A 1 78.17 15.66 25.84
CA MET A 1 78.12 16.06 24.43
C MET A 1 77.36 14.98 23.73
N ASP A 2 76.06 15.17 23.51
CA ASP A 2 75.26 14.55 22.42
C ASP A 2 73.85 14.85 22.67
N GLU A 3 73.41 15.75 21.84
CA GLU A 3 72.02 16.28 21.75
C GLU A 3 71.12 15.32 20.96
N VAL A 4 70.16 14.68 21.64
CA VAL A 4 69.25 13.76 21.01
C VAL A 4 68.04 14.55 20.57
N ALA A 5 67.97 14.79 19.27
CA ALA A 5 66.79 15.41 18.60
C ALA A 5 65.54 14.54 18.70
N ARG A 6 64.47 15.03 19.37
CA ARG A 6 63.15 14.40 19.42
C ARG A 6 62.36 14.75 18.19
N CYS A 7 62.21 13.78 17.30
CA CYS A 7 61.26 13.83 16.20
C CYS A 7 59.81 13.69 16.75
N HIS A 8 59.04 14.77 16.78
CA HIS A 8 57.60 14.74 17.03
C HIS A 8 56.85 14.36 15.74
N GLY A 9 56.51 13.08 15.65
CA GLY A 9 55.60 12.58 14.59
C GLY A 9 54.18 13.10 14.81
N ARG A 10 53.76 14.07 14.04
CA ARG A 10 52.31 14.46 13.93
C ARG A 10 51.53 13.35 13.27
N ARG A 11 50.74 12.61 14.06
CA ARG A 11 49.73 11.70 13.55
C ARG A 11 48.58 12.51 12.97
N LEU A 12 48.47 12.52 11.65
CA LEU A 12 47.29 13.00 10.94
C LEU A 12 46.15 11.99 11.18
N VAL A 13 45.21 12.35 12.04
CA VAL A 13 43.92 11.63 12.17
C VAL A 13 43.13 11.91 10.92
N ARG A 14 43.11 11.00 9.96
CA ARG A 14 42.19 10.99 8.84
C ARG A 14 40.80 10.66 9.39
N GLY A 15 40.02 11.66 9.70
CA GLY A 15 38.59 11.53 9.98
C GLY A 15 37.86 11.11 8.70
N GLY A 16 37.53 9.83 8.58
CA GLY A 16 36.66 9.34 7.53
C GLY A 16 35.23 9.82 7.81
N LEU A 17 34.76 10.77 6.98
CA LEU A 17 33.36 11.19 6.96
C LEU A 17 32.56 10.08 6.27
N THR A 18 31.94 9.19 7.04
CA THR A 18 30.97 8.21 6.52
C THR A 18 29.69 8.96 6.18
N ALA A 19 29.48 9.22 4.89
CA ALA A 19 28.20 9.74 4.41
C ALA A 19 27.13 8.66 4.56
N LEU A 20 26.20 8.85 5.48
CA LEU A 20 25.03 8.01 5.67
C LEU A 20 24.05 8.31 4.51
N VAL A 21 24.01 7.46 3.50
CA VAL A 21 23.03 7.53 2.42
C VAL A 21 21.72 6.94 2.95
N VAL A 22 20.76 7.79 3.28
CA VAL A 22 19.41 7.36 3.67
C VAL A 22 18.64 7.06 2.37
N PHE A 23 18.46 5.77 2.09
CA PHE A 23 17.56 5.34 1.02
C PHE A 23 16.11 5.49 1.48
N ALA A 24 15.40 6.46 0.96
CA ALA A 24 13.94 6.52 1.09
C ALA A 24 13.33 5.49 0.14
N PHE A 25 12.85 4.37 0.67
CA PHE A 25 12.05 3.41 -0.08
C PHE A 25 10.66 4.02 -0.29
N LEU A 26 10.37 4.47 -1.50
CA LEU A 26 9.00 4.79 -1.93
C LEU A 26 8.27 3.46 -2.13
N THR A 27 7.46 3.06 -1.15
CA THR A 27 6.55 1.94 -1.29
C THR A 27 5.39 2.39 -2.20
N ALA A 28 5.30 1.82 -3.39
CA ALA A 28 4.09 1.95 -4.20
C ALA A 28 2.98 1.17 -3.49
N ASN A 29 2.02 1.88 -2.90
CA ASN A 29 0.83 1.27 -2.35
C ASN A 29 -0.08 0.90 -3.53
N ALA A 30 -0.26 -0.38 -3.79
CA ALA A 30 -1.38 -0.85 -4.59
C ALA A 30 -2.65 -0.54 -3.77
N ASN A 31 -3.45 0.43 -4.21
CA ASN A 31 -4.74 0.71 -3.59
C ASN A 31 -5.69 -0.43 -3.93
N ALA A 32 -6.17 -1.16 -2.91
CA ALA A 32 -7.25 -2.12 -3.06
C ALA A 32 -8.52 -1.38 -3.50
N ALA A 33 -9.15 -1.84 -4.59
CA ALA A 33 -10.41 -1.32 -5.05
C ALA A 33 -11.56 -1.89 -4.21
N ASN A 34 -12.68 -1.14 -4.10
CA ASN A 34 -13.91 -1.64 -3.51
C ASN A 34 -14.99 -1.78 -4.59
N TRP A 35 -15.51 -2.96 -4.71
CA TRP A 35 -16.56 -3.33 -5.66
C TRP A 35 -17.89 -3.50 -4.95
N ILE A 36 -18.99 -3.10 -5.57
CA ILE A 36 -20.32 -3.20 -4.99
C ILE A 36 -21.13 -4.23 -5.75
N VAL A 37 -21.78 -5.14 -5.01
CA VAL A 37 -22.75 -6.11 -5.51
C VAL A 37 -24.06 -5.87 -4.79
N ASN A 38 -25.10 -5.46 -5.53
CA ASN A 38 -26.44 -5.33 -5.00
C ASN A 38 -27.07 -6.70 -4.85
N VAL A 39 -27.77 -6.91 -3.73
CA VAL A 39 -28.38 -8.19 -3.34
C VAL A 39 -29.90 -8.01 -3.34
N GLY A 40 -30.62 -8.79 -4.14
CA GLY A 40 -32.09 -8.73 -4.18
C GLY A 40 -32.64 -7.44 -4.76
N GLY A 41 -33.69 -6.91 -4.15
CA GLY A 41 -34.46 -5.77 -4.63
C GLY A 41 -35.58 -6.23 -5.57
N ALA A 42 -35.74 -5.59 -6.74
CA ALA A 42 -36.81 -5.90 -7.69
C ALA A 42 -36.67 -7.30 -8.33
N GLN A 43 -35.52 -7.93 -8.23
CA GLN A 43 -35.24 -9.26 -8.79
C GLN A 43 -34.51 -10.12 -7.75
N LEU A 44 -34.76 -11.44 -7.76
CA LEU A 44 -34.05 -12.41 -6.96
C LEU A 44 -32.69 -12.72 -7.60
N ALA A 45 -31.78 -11.74 -7.55
CA ALA A 45 -30.48 -11.83 -8.20
C ALA A 45 -29.44 -10.98 -7.45
N TYR A 46 -28.17 -11.28 -7.70
CA TYR A 46 -27.04 -10.39 -7.41
C TYR A 46 -26.76 -9.52 -8.65
N SER A 47 -26.41 -8.26 -8.45
CA SER A 47 -26.10 -7.34 -9.54
C SER A 47 -24.86 -6.48 -9.25
N PRO A 48 -23.76 -6.68 -10.00
CA PRO A 48 -23.56 -7.70 -11.03
C PRO A 48 -23.49 -9.12 -10.45
N ALA A 49 -23.96 -10.12 -11.19
CA ALA A 49 -23.87 -11.52 -10.80
C ALA A 49 -22.46 -12.11 -11.07
N THR A 50 -21.74 -11.54 -12.01
CA THR A 50 -20.36 -11.92 -12.33
C THR A 50 -19.46 -10.70 -12.16
N LEU A 51 -18.35 -10.88 -11.45
CA LEU A 51 -17.38 -9.83 -11.14
C LEU A 51 -15.96 -10.35 -11.34
N THR A 52 -15.10 -9.53 -11.92
CA THR A 52 -13.65 -9.79 -11.98
C THR A 52 -12.93 -8.69 -11.19
N ILE A 53 -12.08 -9.09 -10.27
CA ILE A 53 -11.34 -8.21 -9.34
C ILE A 53 -9.87 -8.62 -9.26
N THR A 54 -9.05 -7.81 -8.60
CA THR A 54 -7.65 -8.14 -8.32
C THR A 54 -7.49 -8.65 -6.88
N ALA A 55 -6.56 -9.56 -6.66
CA ALA A 55 -6.24 -10.05 -5.31
C ALA A 55 -5.89 -8.89 -4.36
N GLY A 56 -6.57 -8.85 -3.22
CA GLY A 56 -6.51 -7.76 -2.26
C GLY A 56 -7.65 -6.75 -2.36
N ASP A 57 -8.44 -6.77 -3.43
CA ASP A 57 -9.65 -5.95 -3.52
C ASP A 57 -10.73 -6.39 -2.52
N THR A 58 -11.66 -5.49 -2.27
CA THR A 58 -12.83 -5.73 -1.42
C THR A 58 -14.10 -5.77 -2.24
N VAL A 59 -15.06 -6.58 -1.78
CA VAL A 59 -16.41 -6.63 -2.33
C VAL A 59 -17.42 -6.32 -1.23
N THR A 60 -18.23 -5.31 -1.46
CA THR A 60 -19.30 -4.90 -0.56
C THR A 60 -20.65 -5.40 -1.13
N PHE A 61 -21.28 -6.32 -0.45
CA PHE A 61 -22.62 -6.76 -0.73
C PHE A 61 -23.61 -5.85 -0.02
N THR A 62 -24.61 -5.33 -0.75
CA THR A 62 -25.61 -4.39 -0.22
C THR A 62 -27.01 -4.89 -0.53
N ASN A 63 -27.77 -5.25 0.50
CA ASN A 63 -29.15 -5.69 0.37
C ASN A 63 -30.06 -4.53 -0.05
N GLN A 64 -30.71 -4.68 -1.20
CA GLN A 64 -31.64 -3.70 -1.75
C GLN A 64 -33.10 -3.98 -1.36
N GLY A 65 -33.31 -4.95 -0.47
CA GLY A 65 -34.60 -5.41 0.02
C GLY A 65 -34.85 -6.87 -0.29
N GLY A 66 -35.68 -7.51 0.55
CA GLY A 66 -35.93 -8.95 0.53
C GLY A 66 -35.12 -9.70 1.60
N PHE A 67 -35.43 -10.96 1.80
CA PHE A 67 -34.82 -11.82 2.83
C PHE A 67 -33.64 -12.59 2.23
N HIS A 68 -32.44 -12.03 2.34
CA HIS A 68 -31.26 -12.49 1.63
C HIS A 68 -30.01 -12.56 2.53
N ASN A 69 -29.07 -13.39 2.09
CA ASN A 69 -27.68 -13.40 2.51
C ASN A 69 -26.75 -13.70 1.32
N VAL A 70 -25.47 -13.84 1.59
CA VAL A 70 -24.45 -14.23 0.62
C VAL A 70 -23.59 -15.32 1.26
N VAL A 71 -23.53 -16.50 0.65
CA VAL A 71 -22.72 -17.62 1.14
C VAL A 71 -21.81 -18.09 0.02
N ALA A 72 -20.51 -18.17 0.31
CA ALA A 72 -19.56 -18.78 -0.61
C ALA A 72 -19.80 -20.27 -0.75
N ASP A 73 -19.74 -20.78 -1.98
CA ASP A 73 -19.97 -22.19 -2.28
C ASP A 73 -18.93 -23.13 -1.63
N ASP A 74 -17.73 -22.59 -1.36
CA ASP A 74 -16.64 -23.26 -0.64
C ASP A 74 -16.66 -23.02 0.88
N GLY A 75 -17.62 -22.24 1.39
CA GLY A 75 -17.75 -21.90 2.79
C GLY A 75 -16.77 -20.82 3.30
N ALA A 76 -16.04 -20.16 2.43
CA ALA A 76 -15.06 -19.15 2.83
C ALA A 76 -15.68 -17.94 3.54
N PHE A 77 -16.92 -17.60 3.23
CA PHE A 77 -17.69 -16.54 3.92
C PHE A 77 -19.19 -16.84 3.92
N ARG A 78 -19.88 -16.26 4.89
CA ARG A 78 -21.33 -16.26 5.03
C ARG A 78 -21.75 -14.95 5.66
N CYS A 79 -22.38 -14.06 4.89
CA CYS A 79 -22.60 -12.66 5.24
C CYS A 79 -24.04 -12.21 5.00
N ALA A 80 -24.53 -11.38 5.93
CA ALA A 80 -25.71 -10.55 5.81
C ALA A 80 -25.46 -9.23 6.56
N GLN A 81 -25.94 -9.04 7.79
CA GLN A 81 -25.62 -7.86 8.61
C GLN A 81 -24.13 -7.77 8.97
N ASN A 82 -23.47 -8.90 9.07
CA ASN A 82 -22.01 -9.07 9.13
C ASN A 82 -21.62 -10.48 8.67
N CYS A 83 -20.34 -10.82 8.74
CA CYS A 83 -19.83 -12.13 8.26
C CYS A 83 -19.43 -13.06 9.43
N SER A 84 -20.08 -13.00 10.57
CA SER A 84 -19.76 -13.86 11.71
C SER A 84 -21.02 -14.36 12.43
N GLY A 85 -21.05 -15.68 12.73
CA GLY A 85 -22.13 -16.32 13.45
C GLY A 85 -23.50 -16.08 12.79
N SER A 86 -24.52 -15.74 13.60
CA SER A 86 -25.88 -15.43 13.14
C SER A 86 -25.98 -14.12 12.34
N GLY A 87 -24.97 -13.27 12.35
CA GLY A 87 -24.94 -12.08 11.50
C GLY A 87 -24.80 -12.41 10.02
N GLY A 88 -24.44 -13.65 9.66
CA GLY A 88 -24.46 -14.17 8.30
C GLY A 88 -25.79 -14.86 7.91
N ASP A 89 -26.75 -15.00 8.83
CA ASP A 89 -28.07 -15.55 8.52
C ASP A 89 -28.84 -14.63 7.57
N PRO A 90 -29.73 -15.19 6.71
CA PRO A 90 -30.58 -14.37 5.86
C PRO A 90 -31.36 -13.33 6.65
N ASP A 91 -31.39 -12.09 6.17
CA ASP A 91 -32.01 -10.98 6.87
C ASP A 91 -32.75 -10.04 5.89
N SER A 92 -33.86 -9.47 6.33
CA SER A 92 -34.71 -8.58 5.51
C SER A 92 -34.41 -7.10 5.68
N THR A 93 -33.51 -6.73 6.60
CA THR A 93 -33.09 -5.33 6.73
C THR A 93 -32.19 -4.90 5.56
N LEU A 94 -32.02 -3.62 5.39
CA LEU A 94 -31.06 -3.06 4.44
C LEU A 94 -29.66 -3.14 5.05
N TRP A 95 -29.00 -4.27 4.87
CA TRP A 95 -27.65 -4.51 5.38
C TRP A 95 -26.58 -4.28 4.31
N SER A 96 -25.35 -4.10 4.76
CA SER A 96 -24.18 -4.02 3.90
C SER A 96 -23.01 -4.72 4.59
N SER A 97 -22.34 -5.64 3.90
CA SER A 97 -21.19 -6.38 4.40
C SER A 97 -20.08 -6.41 3.39
N THR A 98 -18.85 -6.22 3.86
CA THR A 98 -17.65 -6.16 3.01
C THR A 98 -16.74 -7.33 3.33
N ILE A 99 -16.24 -7.99 2.28
CA ILE A 99 -15.22 -9.05 2.37
C ILE A 99 -13.97 -8.62 1.59
N THR A 100 -12.82 -9.17 1.96
CA THR A 100 -11.57 -9.02 1.21
C THR A 100 -11.20 -10.35 0.58
N LEU A 101 -10.92 -10.37 -0.71
CA LEU A 101 -10.48 -11.55 -1.44
C LEU A 101 -8.98 -11.45 -1.76
N ALA A 102 -8.17 -12.07 -0.90
CA ALA A 102 -6.71 -11.90 -0.92
C ALA A 102 -5.99 -12.84 -1.90
N PHE A 103 -6.62 -13.92 -2.34
CA PHE A 103 -5.97 -14.95 -3.15
C PHE A 103 -6.62 -15.10 -4.51
N PRO A 104 -5.84 -15.26 -5.59
CA PRO A 104 -6.36 -15.53 -6.92
C PRO A 104 -7.19 -16.83 -6.97
N GLY A 105 -8.24 -16.81 -7.76
CA GLY A 105 -9.13 -17.96 -7.93
C GLY A 105 -10.54 -17.54 -8.34
N THR A 106 -11.44 -18.51 -8.41
CA THR A 106 -12.85 -18.27 -8.69
C THR A 106 -13.68 -18.72 -7.50
N VAL A 107 -14.52 -17.81 -6.98
CA VAL A 107 -15.42 -18.05 -5.86
C VAL A 107 -16.86 -17.95 -6.35
N GLY A 108 -17.60 -19.06 -6.32
CA GLY A 108 -19.05 -19.06 -6.47
C GLY A 108 -19.72 -18.65 -5.17
N TYR A 109 -20.87 -18.04 -5.24
CA TYR A 109 -21.67 -17.68 -4.08
C TYR A 109 -23.16 -17.68 -4.38
N HIS A 110 -23.99 -17.90 -3.37
CA HIS A 110 -25.43 -17.98 -3.51
C HIS A 110 -26.16 -17.43 -2.27
N CYS A 111 -27.47 -17.21 -2.41
CA CYS A 111 -28.37 -16.94 -1.28
C CYS A 111 -28.97 -18.26 -0.79
N GLU A 112 -28.83 -18.58 0.49
CA GLU A 112 -29.33 -19.85 1.06
C GLU A 112 -30.84 -20.08 0.91
N VAL A 113 -31.61 -18.99 0.81
CA VAL A 113 -33.10 -19.06 0.73
C VAL A 113 -33.59 -19.18 -0.71
N HIS A 114 -32.86 -18.59 -1.66
CA HIS A 114 -33.35 -18.39 -3.03
C HIS A 114 -32.47 -19.06 -4.09
N GLY A 115 -31.42 -19.78 -3.67
CA GLY A 115 -30.48 -20.42 -4.58
C GLY A 115 -29.64 -21.50 -3.93
N ALA A 116 -28.73 -21.99 -4.75
CA ALA A 116 -27.66 -22.92 -4.39
C ALA A 116 -26.50 -22.66 -5.33
N ALA A 117 -25.37 -23.36 -5.14
CA ALA A 117 -24.22 -23.27 -6.02
C ALA A 117 -24.60 -23.41 -7.50
N GLY A 118 -24.46 -22.33 -8.27
CA GLY A 118 -24.76 -22.28 -9.71
C GLY A 118 -26.25 -22.33 -10.07
N GLN A 119 -27.17 -22.17 -9.13
CA GLN A 119 -28.62 -22.23 -9.38
C GLN A 119 -29.39 -21.15 -8.61
N GLY A 120 -30.48 -20.64 -9.21
CA GLY A 120 -31.34 -19.65 -8.57
C GLY A 120 -30.62 -18.30 -8.40
N MET A 121 -30.64 -17.75 -7.19
CA MET A 121 -29.93 -16.53 -6.83
C MET A 121 -28.48 -16.87 -6.51
N PHE A 122 -27.62 -16.79 -7.51
CA PHE A 122 -26.16 -17.07 -7.39
C PHE A 122 -25.32 -16.06 -8.15
N GLY A 123 -24.01 -16.05 -7.88
CA GLY A 123 -23.04 -15.22 -8.59
C GLY A 123 -21.64 -15.83 -8.54
N THR A 124 -20.69 -15.17 -9.19
CA THR A 124 -19.30 -15.62 -9.31
C THR A 124 -18.35 -14.43 -9.26
N ILE A 125 -17.28 -14.55 -8.47
CA ILE A 125 -16.19 -13.59 -8.43
C ILE A 125 -14.92 -14.29 -8.92
N THR A 126 -14.31 -13.75 -9.98
CA THR A 126 -12.98 -14.14 -10.43
C THR A 126 -11.96 -13.16 -9.85
N VAL A 127 -11.01 -13.68 -9.09
CA VAL A 127 -9.91 -12.92 -8.48
C VAL A 127 -8.66 -13.14 -9.31
N GLU A 128 -8.19 -12.12 -9.97
CA GLU A 128 -6.94 -12.13 -10.74
C GLU A 128 -5.74 -11.88 -9.82
N PRO A 129 -4.54 -12.36 -10.17
CA PRO A 129 -3.33 -12.03 -9.44
C PRO A 129 -3.07 -10.53 -9.40
N ALA A 130 -2.63 -10.00 -8.26
CA ALA A 130 -2.15 -8.63 -8.19
C ALA A 130 -0.95 -8.44 -9.15
N PRO A 131 -0.87 -7.29 -9.86
CA PRO A 131 0.28 -6.99 -10.69
C PRO A 131 1.58 -7.10 -9.88
N PRO A 132 2.67 -7.64 -10.45
CA PRO A 132 3.94 -7.67 -9.76
C PRO A 132 4.36 -6.25 -9.41
N VAL A 133 4.71 -6.01 -8.14
CA VAL A 133 5.33 -4.76 -7.72
C VAL A 133 6.71 -4.70 -8.37
N VAL A 134 6.81 -3.98 -9.48
CA VAL A 134 8.11 -3.70 -10.10
C VAL A 134 8.81 -2.69 -9.19
N PRO A 135 9.92 -3.05 -8.53
CA PRO A 135 10.71 -2.06 -7.80
C PRO A 135 11.07 -0.93 -8.77
N PRO A 136 11.09 0.34 -8.32
CA PRO A 136 11.57 1.42 -9.16
C PRO A 136 12.94 0.99 -9.70
N GLN A 137 13.04 0.86 -11.03
CA GLN A 137 14.32 0.57 -11.65
C GLN A 137 15.23 1.71 -11.20
N GLN A 138 16.22 1.38 -10.37
CA GLN A 138 17.37 2.26 -10.22
C GLN A 138 17.89 2.43 -11.64
N THR A 139 17.57 3.56 -12.28
CA THR A 139 18.34 4.02 -13.40
C THR A 139 19.78 4.00 -12.90
N ALA A 140 20.54 3.03 -13.36
CA ALA A 140 21.95 2.97 -13.09
C ALA A 140 22.47 4.38 -13.39
N ILE A 141 22.98 5.05 -12.37
CA ILE A 141 23.75 6.27 -12.56
C ILE A 141 25.09 5.79 -13.09
N ASP A 142 25.03 5.06 -14.22
CA ASP A 142 26.19 4.69 -14.97
C ASP A 142 26.67 5.97 -15.64
N THR A 143 27.83 6.39 -15.15
CA THR A 143 28.65 7.47 -15.73
C THR A 143 28.20 8.91 -15.43
N VAL A 144 28.09 9.28 -14.16
CA VAL A 144 28.46 10.65 -13.81
C VAL A 144 30.00 10.65 -13.67
N PRO A 145 30.76 11.26 -14.60
CA PRO A 145 32.20 11.34 -14.45
C PRO A 145 32.50 11.98 -13.09
N ASN A 146 33.47 11.39 -12.37
CA ASN A 146 33.84 11.71 -10.96
C ASN A 146 34.01 13.22 -10.62
N GLY A 147 33.96 14.11 -11.62
CA GLY A 147 34.04 15.57 -11.43
C GLY A 147 32.71 16.26 -11.10
N SER A 148 31.56 15.69 -11.51
CA SER A 148 30.28 16.40 -11.35
C SER A 148 29.66 16.25 -9.96
N VAL A 149 29.90 15.12 -9.29
CA VAL A 149 29.36 14.88 -7.93
C VAL A 149 30.01 15.82 -6.90
N ALA A 150 31.30 16.11 -7.07
CA ALA A 150 32.01 17.05 -6.19
C ALA A 150 31.45 18.47 -6.27
N LEU A 151 30.97 18.88 -7.44
CA LEU A 151 30.43 20.24 -7.65
C LEU A 151 29.08 20.44 -6.93
N TYR A 152 28.20 19.44 -6.95
CA TYR A 152 26.90 19.54 -6.27
C TYR A 152 27.05 19.52 -4.74
N VAL A 153 27.98 18.74 -4.20
CA VAL A 153 28.27 18.74 -2.75
C VAL A 153 28.84 20.10 -2.31
N LEU A 154 29.72 20.71 -3.11
CA LEU A 154 30.27 22.02 -2.79
C LEU A 154 29.23 23.16 -2.88
N LEU A 155 28.32 23.09 -3.85
CA LEU A 155 27.23 24.07 -3.95
C LEU A 155 26.19 23.93 -2.83
N GLY A 156 25.88 22.69 -2.42
CA GLY A 156 24.96 22.44 -1.30
C GLY A 156 25.50 22.96 0.04
N THR A 157 26.80 22.74 0.31
CA THR A 157 27.43 23.22 1.54
C THR A 157 27.60 24.75 1.57
N ALA A 158 27.83 25.40 0.42
CA ALA A 158 27.90 26.85 0.33
C ALA A 158 26.56 27.54 0.67
N LEU A 159 25.43 26.95 0.25
CA LEU A 159 24.09 27.45 0.58
C LEU A 159 23.77 27.39 2.07
N ILE A 160 24.16 26.29 2.75
CA ILE A 160 23.94 26.13 4.20
C ILE A 160 24.79 27.09 5.00
N ILE A 161 26.06 27.30 4.63
CA ILE A 161 26.95 28.24 5.30
C ILE A 161 26.52 29.70 5.07
N GLY A 162 26.07 30.01 3.84
CA GLY A 162 25.54 31.35 3.51
C GLY A 162 24.30 31.71 4.31
N ALA A 163 23.36 30.80 4.50
CA ALA A 163 22.17 31.04 5.29
C ALA A 163 22.46 31.18 6.79
N GLY A 164 23.42 30.43 7.32
CA GLY A 164 23.83 30.55 8.73
C GLY A 164 24.53 31.88 9.06
N LEU A 165 25.34 32.41 8.15
CA LEU A 165 26.03 33.67 8.33
C LEU A 165 25.09 34.88 8.23
N SER A 166 24.08 34.84 7.38
CA SER A 166 23.08 35.91 7.26
C SER A 166 22.19 36.02 8.50
N TRP A 167 21.88 34.88 9.15
CA TRP A 167 21.07 34.86 10.36
C TRP A 167 21.86 35.42 11.58
N ARG A 168 23.15 35.11 11.68
CA ARG A 168 24.00 35.67 12.75
C ARG A 168 24.23 37.18 12.64
N ARG A 169 24.21 37.76 11.42
CA ARG A 169 24.33 39.22 11.25
C ARG A 169 23.07 39.96 11.67
N ARG A 170 21.87 39.38 11.48
CA ARG A 170 20.62 40.03 11.91
C ARG A 170 20.43 40.06 13.43
N SER A 171 20.99 39.09 14.16
CA SER A 171 20.89 39.04 15.62
C SER A 171 21.81 40.05 16.34
N ARG A 172 22.78 40.66 15.66
CA ARG A 172 23.69 41.65 16.25
C ARG A 172 23.29 43.13 15.97
N ALA A 173 22.33 43.35 15.11
CA ALA A 173 21.85 44.71 14.77
C ALA A 173 20.63 45.16 15.61
N GLY A 174 20.18 44.35 16.58
CA GLY A 174 19.03 44.63 17.43
C GLY A 174 19.35 44.75 18.92
N ARG A 175 20.53 45.29 19.28
CA ARG A 175 20.83 45.74 20.65
C ARG A 175 21.51 47.08 20.60
#